data_dda5c24e8db3333c676a7f0607b9d081
#
_entry.id   dda5c24e8db3333c676a7f0607b9d081
#
_cell.length_a   1.000
_cell.length_b   1.000
_cell.length_c   1.000
_cell.angle_alpha   90.00
_cell.angle_beta   90.00
_cell.angle_gamma   90.00
#
_symmetry.space_group_name_H-M   'P 1'
#
loop_
_entity.id
_entity.type
_entity.pdbx_description
1 polymer ?
#
loop_
_entity_poly.entity_id
_entity_poly.type
_entity_poly.pdbx_seq_one_letter_code
_entity_poly.pdbx_strand_id
1 'polypeptide(L)'
;MSRQDSTPEANAYRGRDNYKSRTHKIQGRMFKKVTLEVKSRNDLLAAAKMNGAMLSIADCWPLNRGEMAMLLELTGTPTAIKNTITTLQESAGVKEAIEEDKDARSTRVFIALEKPRICRSTEDSAIMCLDCPFNSTEVPARWRFAARKTSDVGEIIARLGDGGIQARIQDISPLDRSVTLTQKEKGIIAVAIERGYFDFPRKITLESLGQLVGVEPTALSKILRSVE
;
A
#
# COMPACT_ATOMS: atom_id res chain seq x y z
N MET A 1 35.62 2.77 -54.12
CA MET A 1 34.25 3.22 -53.80
C MET A 1 33.98 2.83 -52.35
N SER A 2 34.27 3.76 -51.46
CA SER A 2 34.26 3.58 -50.00
C SER A 2 32.93 4.07 -49.45
N ARG A 3 32.21 3.24 -48.74
CA ARG A 3 31.05 3.64 -47.93
C ARG A 3 31.52 3.93 -46.51
N GLN A 4 31.36 5.17 -46.13
CA GLN A 4 31.57 5.65 -44.74
C GLN A 4 30.35 5.27 -43.90
N ASP A 5 30.59 4.52 -42.84
CA ASP A 5 29.66 4.33 -41.73
C ASP A 5 29.68 5.60 -40.86
N SER A 6 28.56 6.23 -40.76
CA SER A 6 28.31 7.33 -39.82
C SER A 6 27.49 6.84 -38.63
N THR A 7 28.18 6.66 -37.54
CA THR A 7 27.58 6.51 -36.20
C THR A 7 26.96 7.85 -35.76
N PRO A 8 25.73 7.88 -35.22
CA PRO A 8 25.18 9.10 -34.61
C PRO A 8 25.78 9.30 -33.23
N GLU A 9 26.34 10.47 -33.10
CA GLU A 9 26.93 11.02 -31.88
C GLU A 9 26.00 11.07 -30.68
N ALA A 10 26.56 10.71 -29.54
CA ALA A 10 26.05 11.04 -28.23
C ALA A 10 26.07 12.57 -28.04
N ASN A 11 24.94 13.24 -28.14
CA ASN A 11 24.85 14.66 -27.91
C ASN A 11 23.91 14.99 -26.77
N ALA A 12 24.58 15.43 -25.66
CA ALA A 12 24.22 16.56 -24.89
C ALA A 12 22.95 16.50 -24.01
N TYR A 13 23.09 15.98 -22.81
CA TYR A 13 22.38 16.54 -21.65
C TYR A 13 23.26 17.58 -20.94
N ARG A 14 23.45 18.74 -21.60
CA ARG A 14 23.86 20.00 -20.96
C ARG A 14 22.61 20.87 -20.84
N GLY A 15 21.77 20.58 -19.85
CA GLY A 15 20.62 21.38 -19.44
C GLY A 15 20.99 22.17 -18.20
N ARG A 16 21.48 23.35 -18.43
CA ARG A 16 21.47 24.60 -17.60
C ARG A 16 20.94 24.46 -16.17
N ASP A 17 21.88 24.54 -15.24
CA ASP A 17 21.70 25.03 -13.88
C ASP A 17 21.03 26.42 -13.90
N ASN A 18 19.73 26.46 -13.71
CA ASN A 18 18.98 27.63 -13.29
C ASN A 18 17.66 27.24 -12.64
N TYR A 19 17.69 26.18 -11.81
CA TYR A 19 16.61 25.97 -10.87
C TYR A 19 16.92 26.82 -9.61
N LYS A 20 16.72 28.12 -9.73
CA LYS A 20 16.55 28.98 -8.54
C LYS A 20 15.37 28.40 -7.78
N SER A 21 15.67 27.69 -6.69
CA SER A 21 14.70 27.22 -5.74
C SER A 21 13.88 28.42 -5.25
N ARG A 22 12.74 28.65 -5.88
CA ARG A 22 11.66 29.37 -5.23
C ARG A 22 11.21 28.46 -4.08
N THR A 23 11.89 28.60 -2.95
CA THR A 23 11.32 28.18 -1.67
C THR A 23 10.07 29.04 -1.44
N HIS A 24 9.00 28.70 -2.14
CA HIS A 24 7.70 29.06 -1.65
C HIS A 24 7.63 28.35 -0.29
N LYS A 25 7.67 29.15 0.79
CA LYS A 25 7.15 28.74 2.08
C LYS A 25 5.74 28.21 1.82
N ILE A 26 5.65 26.92 1.55
CA ILE A 26 4.41 26.17 1.64
C ILE A 26 4.13 26.15 3.13
N GLN A 27 3.47 27.21 3.59
CA GLN A 27 2.94 27.32 4.93
C GLN A 27 2.03 26.10 5.12
N GLY A 28 2.53 25.13 5.88
CA GLY A 28 2.08 23.79 6.16
C GLY A 28 0.58 23.54 6.10
N ARG A 29 0.11 23.06 4.97
CA ARG A 29 -1.04 22.16 4.97
C ARG A 29 -0.52 20.75 5.25
N MET A 30 -0.16 20.49 6.50
CA MET A 30 0.23 19.14 6.89
C MET A 30 -1.00 18.26 6.81
N PHE A 31 -0.88 17.13 6.10
CA PHE A 31 -1.85 16.05 6.19
C PHE A 31 -1.98 15.63 7.65
N LYS A 32 -3.17 15.25 8.03
CA LYS A 32 -3.45 14.66 9.34
C LYS A 32 -3.59 13.16 9.15
N LYS A 33 -2.96 12.39 10.02
CA LYS A 33 -3.24 10.97 10.17
C LYS A 33 -4.50 10.85 11.01
N VAL A 34 -5.47 10.15 10.48
CA VAL A 34 -6.75 9.87 11.13
C VAL A 34 -6.82 8.39 11.40
N THR A 35 -7.19 8.02 12.60
CA THR A 35 -7.49 6.64 12.98
C THR A 35 -8.95 6.55 13.35
N LEU A 36 -9.70 5.73 12.62
CA LEU A 36 -11.08 5.38 12.93
C LEU A 36 -11.17 3.93 13.42
N GLU A 37 -12.07 3.69 14.35
CA GLU A 37 -12.66 2.36 14.56
C GLU A 37 -13.91 2.26 13.69
N VAL A 38 -14.02 1.18 12.91
CA VAL A 38 -15.17 0.95 12.04
C VAL A 38 -15.77 -0.44 12.29
N LYS A 39 -17.08 -0.51 12.49
CA LYS A 39 -17.79 -1.78 12.56
C LYS A 39 -18.34 -2.09 11.18
N SER A 40 -17.54 -2.80 10.39
CA SER A 40 -17.94 -3.27 9.06
C SER A 40 -17.82 -4.78 8.98
N ARG A 41 -18.77 -5.40 8.30
CA ARG A 41 -18.67 -6.81 7.93
C ARG A 41 -17.64 -6.94 6.79
N ASN A 42 -16.78 -7.92 6.91
CA ASN A 42 -15.78 -8.23 5.90
C ASN A 42 -16.05 -9.63 5.32
N ASP A 43 -16.79 -9.63 4.23
CA ASP A 43 -17.21 -10.88 3.60
C ASP A 43 -16.03 -11.63 2.95
N LEU A 44 -14.98 -10.91 2.52
CA LEU A 44 -13.77 -11.53 1.97
C LEU A 44 -13.01 -12.32 3.04
N LEU A 45 -12.79 -11.72 4.21
CA LEU A 45 -12.15 -12.43 5.33
C LEU A 45 -13.03 -13.57 5.85
N ALA A 46 -14.35 -13.37 5.87
CA ALA A 46 -15.29 -14.41 6.28
C ALA A 46 -15.20 -15.62 5.35
N ALA A 47 -15.17 -15.41 4.03
CA ALA A 47 -15.01 -16.48 3.04
C ALA A 47 -13.71 -17.27 3.24
N ALA A 48 -12.58 -16.57 3.45
CA ALA A 48 -11.31 -17.22 3.71
C ALA A 48 -11.33 -18.05 5.00
N LYS A 49 -11.83 -17.46 6.09
CA LYS A 49 -11.92 -18.12 7.40
C LYS A 49 -12.81 -19.37 7.36
N MET A 50 -13.94 -19.31 6.68
CA MET A 50 -14.86 -20.45 6.51
C MET A 50 -14.18 -21.64 5.82
N ASN A 51 -13.28 -21.38 4.89
CA ASN A 51 -12.56 -22.39 4.14
C ASN A 51 -11.19 -22.78 4.75
N GLY A 52 -10.85 -22.23 5.92
CA GLY A 52 -9.58 -22.53 6.59
C GLY A 52 -8.35 -21.91 5.93
N ALA A 53 -8.53 -20.84 5.17
CA ALA A 53 -7.46 -20.03 4.60
C ALA A 53 -7.32 -18.70 5.36
N MET A 54 -6.12 -18.10 5.27
CA MET A 54 -5.89 -16.70 5.65
C MET A 54 -5.89 -15.84 4.40
N LEU A 55 -6.44 -14.63 4.51
CA LEU A 55 -6.52 -13.66 3.43
C LEU A 55 -5.93 -12.34 3.91
N SER A 56 -5.06 -11.76 3.11
CA SER A 56 -4.65 -10.36 3.23
C SER A 56 -4.86 -9.63 1.91
N ILE A 57 -5.14 -8.33 1.99
CA ILE A 57 -5.21 -7.44 0.83
C ILE A 57 -3.83 -6.82 0.67
N ALA A 58 -3.12 -7.22 -0.38
CA ALA A 58 -1.79 -6.71 -0.67
C ALA A 58 -1.87 -5.30 -1.29
N ASP A 59 -2.84 -5.09 -2.20
CA ASP A 59 -3.04 -3.80 -2.85
C ASP A 59 -4.50 -3.63 -3.31
N CYS A 60 -4.91 -2.39 -3.55
CA CYS A 60 -6.23 -2.10 -4.10
C CYS A 60 -6.22 -0.78 -4.89
N TRP A 61 -7.02 -0.73 -5.97
CA TRP A 61 -7.16 0.48 -6.79
C TRP A 61 -8.57 0.58 -7.39
N PRO A 62 -9.06 1.81 -7.63
CA PRO A 62 -10.35 2.00 -8.26
C PRO A 62 -10.26 1.65 -9.76
N LEU A 63 -11.23 0.89 -10.26
CA LEU A 63 -11.42 0.66 -11.69
C LEU A 63 -12.30 1.76 -12.28
N ASN A 64 -13.36 2.13 -11.56
CA ASN A 64 -14.29 3.21 -11.89
C ASN A 64 -15.00 3.70 -10.61
N ARG A 65 -16.05 4.53 -10.74
CA ARG A 65 -16.80 5.04 -9.58
C ARG A 65 -17.48 3.95 -8.75
N GLY A 66 -17.91 2.86 -9.36
CA GLY A 66 -18.67 1.79 -8.70
C GLY A 66 -17.88 0.54 -8.39
N GLU A 67 -16.69 0.39 -8.95
CA GLU A 67 -15.90 -0.85 -8.93
C GLU A 67 -14.45 -0.58 -8.51
N MET A 68 -13.85 -1.60 -7.94
CA MET A 68 -12.43 -1.60 -7.59
C MET A 68 -11.80 -2.96 -7.86
N ALA A 69 -10.51 -2.96 -8.04
CA ALA A 69 -9.69 -4.15 -8.04
C ALA A 69 -8.94 -4.27 -6.72
N MET A 70 -8.72 -5.49 -6.29
CA MET A 70 -7.85 -5.83 -5.18
C MET A 70 -6.93 -6.97 -5.57
N LEU A 71 -5.69 -6.89 -5.12
CA LEU A 71 -4.77 -8.02 -5.12
C LEU A 71 -4.81 -8.66 -3.75
N LEU A 72 -5.30 -9.89 -3.70
CA LEU A 72 -5.37 -10.68 -2.48
C LEU A 72 -4.19 -11.63 -2.41
N GLU A 73 -3.70 -11.88 -1.21
CA GLU A 73 -2.80 -12.98 -0.90
C GLU A 73 -3.53 -13.97 0.00
N LEU A 74 -3.71 -15.19 -0.52
CA LEU A 74 -4.31 -16.30 0.19
C LEU A 74 -3.22 -17.26 0.64
N THR A 75 -3.23 -17.63 1.92
CA THR A 75 -2.32 -18.63 2.48
C THR A 75 -3.09 -19.75 3.16
N GLY A 76 -2.65 -20.99 2.97
CA GLY A 76 -3.32 -22.15 3.52
C GLY A 76 -2.98 -23.43 2.77
N THR A 77 -3.78 -24.47 3.01
CA THR A 77 -3.68 -25.69 2.19
C THR A 77 -4.20 -25.44 0.77
N PRO A 78 -3.72 -26.16 -0.25
CA PRO A 78 -4.22 -25.99 -1.62
C PRO A 78 -5.74 -26.11 -1.74
N THR A 79 -6.35 -27.01 -0.96
CA THR A 79 -7.80 -27.19 -0.91
C THR A 79 -8.50 -25.97 -0.30
N ALA A 80 -7.98 -25.44 0.82
CA ALA A 80 -8.53 -24.27 1.48
C ALA A 80 -8.49 -23.04 0.56
N ILE A 81 -7.36 -22.82 -0.13
CA ILE A 81 -7.19 -21.73 -1.10
C ILE A 81 -8.18 -21.88 -2.24
N LYS A 82 -8.26 -23.07 -2.87
CA LYS A 82 -9.19 -23.34 -3.97
C LYS A 82 -10.64 -23.06 -3.57
N ASN A 83 -11.06 -23.60 -2.42
CA ASN A 83 -12.43 -23.39 -1.92
C ASN A 83 -12.70 -21.90 -1.63
N THR A 84 -11.71 -21.18 -1.11
CA THR A 84 -11.84 -19.75 -0.88
C THR A 84 -12.03 -18.99 -2.19
N ILE A 85 -11.25 -19.28 -3.23
CA ILE A 85 -11.39 -18.64 -4.56
C ILE A 85 -12.80 -18.92 -5.12
N THR A 86 -13.28 -20.16 -5.05
CA THR A 86 -14.64 -20.50 -5.50
C THR A 86 -15.70 -19.71 -4.70
N THR A 87 -15.57 -19.65 -3.38
CA THR A 87 -16.49 -18.86 -2.54
C THR A 87 -16.46 -17.37 -2.90
N LEU A 88 -15.29 -16.82 -3.20
CA LEU A 88 -15.16 -15.44 -3.63
C LEU A 88 -15.82 -15.20 -4.99
N GLN A 89 -15.65 -16.10 -5.96
CA GLN A 89 -16.29 -16.02 -7.28
C GLN A 89 -17.82 -16.06 -7.19
N GLU A 90 -18.37 -16.78 -6.24
CA GLU A 90 -19.80 -16.88 -5.98
C GLU A 90 -20.35 -15.75 -5.09
N SER A 91 -19.47 -14.93 -4.52
CA SER A 91 -19.86 -13.86 -3.57
C SER A 91 -20.55 -12.71 -4.30
N ALA A 92 -21.62 -12.20 -3.72
CA ALA A 92 -22.34 -11.04 -4.24
C ALA A 92 -21.40 -9.82 -4.33
N GLY A 93 -21.42 -9.16 -5.49
CA GLY A 93 -20.59 -7.99 -5.77
C GLY A 93 -19.20 -8.29 -6.31
N VAL A 94 -18.72 -9.52 -6.26
CA VAL A 94 -17.51 -9.95 -6.99
C VAL A 94 -17.87 -10.18 -8.45
N LYS A 95 -17.15 -9.52 -9.34
CA LYS A 95 -17.33 -9.60 -10.80
C LYS A 95 -16.39 -10.62 -11.41
N GLU A 96 -15.19 -10.70 -10.86
CA GLU A 96 -14.12 -11.55 -11.36
C GLU A 96 -13.18 -11.91 -10.22
N ALA A 97 -12.66 -13.13 -10.22
CA ALA A 97 -11.55 -13.55 -9.36
C ALA A 97 -10.64 -14.50 -10.15
N ILE A 98 -9.41 -14.06 -10.36
CA ILE A 98 -8.40 -14.73 -11.19
C ILE A 98 -7.20 -15.08 -10.31
N GLU A 99 -6.79 -16.35 -10.37
CA GLU A 99 -5.52 -16.78 -9.78
C GLU A 99 -4.37 -16.31 -10.68
N GLU A 100 -3.47 -15.47 -10.15
CA GLU A 100 -2.37 -14.89 -10.93
C GLU A 100 -1.05 -15.63 -10.71
N ASP A 101 -0.72 -15.95 -9.47
CA ASP A 101 0.55 -16.55 -9.11
C ASP A 101 0.35 -17.53 -7.96
N LYS A 102 1.05 -18.65 -8.03
CA LYS A 102 0.87 -19.76 -7.10
C LYS A 102 2.19 -20.28 -6.57
N ASP A 103 2.29 -20.22 -5.28
CA ASP A 103 3.36 -20.84 -4.51
C ASP A 103 2.84 -22.11 -3.80
N ALA A 104 3.72 -22.89 -3.20
CA ALA A 104 3.36 -24.12 -2.49
C ALA A 104 2.35 -23.88 -1.33
N ARG A 105 2.32 -22.70 -0.73
CA ARG A 105 1.49 -22.33 0.43
C ARG A 105 0.78 -21.00 0.31
N SER A 106 1.00 -20.25 -0.77
CA SER A 106 0.35 -18.97 -1.03
C SER A 106 -0.09 -18.87 -2.48
N THR A 107 -1.12 -18.08 -2.70
CA THR A 107 -1.65 -17.80 -4.03
C THR A 107 -2.06 -16.35 -4.07
N ARG A 108 -1.63 -15.63 -5.10
CA ARG A 108 -2.13 -14.30 -5.41
C ARG A 108 -3.37 -14.39 -6.26
N VAL A 109 -4.40 -13.67 -5.85
CA VAL A 109 -5.68 -13.62 -6.55
C VAL A 109 -6.04 -12.18 -6.84
N PHE A 110 -6.18 -11.86 -8.11
CA PHE A 110 -6.79 -10.62 -8.54
C PHE A 110 -8.30 -10.75 -8.43
N ILE A 111 -8.96 -9.78 -7.80
CA ILE A 111 -10.42 -9.68 -7.82
C ILE A 111 -10.88 -8.32 -8.31
N ALA A 112 -11.91 -8.31 -9.16
CA ALA A 112 -12.69 -7.15 -9.48
C ALA A 112 -14.04 -7.25 -8.77
N LEU A 113 -14.42 -6.22 -8.04
CA LEU A 113 -15.65 -6.24 -7.24
C LEU A 113 -16.31 -4.88 -7.17
N GLU A 114 -17.59 -4.87 -6.79
CA GLU A 114 -18.26 -3.62 -6.42
C GLU A 114 -17.52 -2.96 -5.26
N LYS A 115 -17.31 -1.65 -5.39
CA LYS A 115 -16.60 -0.91 -4.37
C LYS A 115 -17.31 -1.04 -3.01
N PRO A 116 -16.64 -1.58 -1.98
CA PRO A 116 -17.22 -1.71 -0.65
C PRO A 116 -17.69 -0.37 -0.09
N ARG A 117 -18.74 -0.38 0.72
CA ARG A 117 -19.33 0.86 1.28
C ARG A 117 -18.33 1.74 2.00
N ILE A 118 -17.39 1.13 2.73
CA ILE A 118 -16.32 1.86 3.41
C ILE A 118 -15.40 2.58 2.40
N CYS A 119 -15.10 1.98 1.26
CA CYS A 119 -14.31 2.59 0.20
C CYS A 119 -15.12 3.66 -0.56
N ARG A 120 -16.45 3.48 -0.72
CA ARG A 120 -17.33 4.50 -1.31
C ARG A 120 -17.40 5.77 -0.46
N SER A 121 -17.29 5.66 0.86
CA SER A 121 -17.33 6.84 1.75
C SER A 121 -16.17 7.81 1.49
N THR A 122 -15.11 7.35 0.82
CA THR A 122 -13.92 8.15 0.49
C THR A 122 -13.98 8.79 -0.91
N GLU A 123 -15.02 8.50 -1.69
CA GLU A 123 -15.19 9.11 -3.01
C GLU A 123 -15.28 10.63 -2.90
N ASP A 124 -14.64 11.30 -3.84
CA ASP A 124 -14.55 12.77 -3.91
C ASP A 124 -13.85 13.41 -2.68
N SER A 125 -13.25 12.62 -1.80
CA SER A 125 -12.48 13.10 -0.66
C SER A 125 -10.99 13.06 -0.97
N ALA A 126 -10.26 14.11 -0.59
CA ALA A 126 -8.80 14.16 -0.76
C ALA A 126 -8.10 13.41 0.38
N ILE A 127 -8.35 12.11 0.46
CA ILE A 127 -7.70 11.23 1.44
C ILE A 127 -6.83 10.18 0.75
N MET A 128 -5.92 9.64 1.53
CA MET A 128 -5.06 8.52 1.13
C MET A 128 -5.12 7.46 2.24
N CYS A 129 -5.58 6.26 1.93
CA CYS A 129 -5.54 5.14 2.87
C CYS A 129 -4.08 4.81 3.22
N LEU A 130 -3.81 4.66 4.50
CA LEU A 130 -2.50 4.23 5.03
C LEU A 130 -2.50 2.73 5.33
N ASP A 131 -3.66 2.21 5.68
CA ASP A 131 -3.91 0.76 5.78
C ASP A 131 -5.35 0.45 5.36
N CYS A 132 -5.61 -0.83 5.09
CA CYS A 132 -6.92 -1.30 4.70
C CYS A 132 -7.65 -1.89 5.92
N PRO A 133 -8.83 -1.38 6.27
CA PRO A 133 -9.60 -1.93 7.40
C PRO A 133 -10.04 -3.38 7.16
N PHE A 134 -10.06 -3.82 5.90
CA PHE A 134 -10.38 -5.20 5.55
C PHE A 134 -9.24 -6.20 5.83
N ASN A 135 -8.04 -5.74 6.20
CA ASN A 135 -6.96 -6.60 6.69
C ASN A 135 -7.08 -6.92 8.19
N SER A 136 -7.99 -6.26 8.90
CA SER A 136 -8.20 -6.52 10.31
C SER A 136 -9.20 -7.66 10.53
N THR A 137 -8.81 -8.64 11.33
CA THR A 137 -9.70 -9.70 11.82
C THR A 137 -10.49 -9.26 13.07
N GLU A 138 -10.16 -8.11 13.64
CA GLU A 138 -10.83 -7.54 14.81
C GLU A 138 -12.08 -6.76 14.43
N VAL A 139 -13.09 -6.79 15.28
CA VAL A 139 -14.31 -5.98 15.18
C VAL A 139 -14.49 -5.23 16.47
N PRO A 140 -14.43 -3.90 16.48
CA PRO A 140 -14.28 -3.00 15.34
C PRO A 140 -12.88 -3.03 14.70
N ALA A 141 -12.83 -2.91 13.38
CA ALA A 141 -11.59 -2.81 12.64
C ALA A 141 -10.98 -1.41 12.78
N ARG A 142 -9.65 -1.34 12.80
CA ARG A 142 -8.93 -0.07 12.77
C ARG A 142 -8.68 0.33 11.32
N TRP A 143 -9.02 1.57 10.98
CA TRP A 143 -8.78 2.16 9.67
C TRP A 143 -7.98 3.45 9.81
N ARG A 144 -6.82 3.51 9.15
CA ARG A 144 -5.96 4.69 9.14
C ARG A 144 -5.89 5.28 7.74
N PHE A 145 -5.98 6.60 7.68
CA PHE A 145 -5.83 7.34 6.43
C PHE A 145 -5.24 8.73 6.68
N ALA A 146 -4.67 9.32 5.64
CA ALA A 146 -4.24 10.71 5.64
C ALA A 146 -5.35 11.59 5.04
N ALA A 147 -5.71 12.68 5.72
CA ALA A 147 -6.66 13.68 5.26
C ALA A 147 -6.03 15.07 5.23
N ARG A 148 -6.43 15.91 4.28
CA ARG A 148 -5.96 17.30 4.20
C ARG A 148 -6.72 18.22 5.15
N LYS A 149 -8.00 18.00 5.33
CA LYS A 149 -8.88 18.83 6.14
C LYS A 149 -9.63 17.98 7.16
N THR A 150 -9.89 18.54 8.32
CA THR A 150 -10.71 17.87 9.33
C THR A 150 -12.18 17.74 8.88
N SER A 151 -12.67 18.67 8.03
CA SER A 151 -14.00 18.57 7.42
C SER A 151 -14.19 17.29 6.62
N ASP A 152 -13.16 16.85 5.88
CA ASP A 152 -13.20 15.64 5.07
C ASP A 152 -13.47 14.41 5.95
N VAL A 153 -12.94 14.41 7.18
CA VAL A 153 -13.17 13.34 8.16
C VAL A 153 -14.63 13.30 8.61
N GLY A 154 -15.24 14.46 8.86
CA GLY A 154 -16.65 14.57 9.21
C GLY A 154 -17.58 14.04 8.11
N GLU A 155 -17.28 14.40 6.86
CA GLU A 155 -18.05 13.92 5.70
C GLU A 155 -17.93 12.40 5.53
N ILE A 156 -16.73 11.83 5.72
CA ILE A 156 -16.52 10.37 5.66
C ILE A 156 -17.36 9.67 6.73
N ILE A 157 -17.35 10.17 7.96
CA ILE A 157 -18.13 9.59 9.06
C ILE A 157 -19.63 9.66 8.77
N ALA A 158 -20.12 10.78 8.23
CA ALA A 158 -21.51 10.92 7.83
C ALA A 158 -21.89 9.90 6.75
N ARG A 159 -21.09 9.79 5.67
CA ARG A 159 -21.32 8.80 4.61
C ARG A 159 -21.24 7.36 5.08
N LEU A 160 -20.37 7.06 6.05
CA LEU A 160 -20.32 5.74 6.70
C LEU A 160 -21.62 5.46 7.44
N GLY A 161 -22.12 6.45 8.21
CA GLY A 161 -23.37 6.37 8.93
C GLY A 161 -24.57 6.15 8.01
N ASP A 162 -24.66 6.90 6.90
CA ASP A 162 -25.68 6.73 5.87
C ASP A 162 -25.61 5.31 5.24
N GLY A 163 -24.43 4.75 5.14
CA GLY A 163 -24.19 3.37 4.71
C GLY A 163 -24.44 2.31 5.79
N GLY A 164 -24.89 2.68 7.00
CA GLY A 164 -25.12 1.77 8.12
C GLY A 164 -23.84 1.28 8.81
N ILE A 165 -22.70 1.92 8.56
CA ILE A 165 -21.42 1.58 9.17
C ILE A 165 -21.16 2.49 10.36
N GLN A 166 -21.04 1.90 11.55
CA GLN A 166 -20.65 2.63 12.73
C GLN A 166 -19.16 2.95 12.70
N ALA A 167 -18.82 4.23 12.81
CA ALA A 167 -17.45 4.70 12.86
C ALA A 167 -17.22 5.62 14.04
N ARG A 168 -16.06 5.52 14.69
CA ARG A 168 -15.63 6.35 15.80
C ARG A 168 -14.22 6.83 15.59
N ILE A 169 -13.97 8.12 15.78
CA ILE A 169 -12.63 8.69 15.77
C ILE A 169 -11.88 8.21 17.02
N GLN A 170 -10.73 7.59 16.80
CA GLN A 170 -9.79 7.25 17.88
C GLN A 170 -8.72 8.29 18.05
N ASP A 171 -8.14 8.75 16.91
CA ASP A 171 -7.04 9.71 16.91
C ASP A 171 -7.05 10.57 15.65
N ILE A 172 -6.67 11.83 15.82
CA ILE A 172 -6.30 12.74 14.73
C ILE A 172 -5.02 13.43 15.14
N SER A 173 -3.93 13.08 14.48
CA SER A 173 -2.60 13.63 14.73
C SER A 173 -1.96 14.17 13.44
N PRO A 174 -0.96 15.02 13.51
CA PRO A 174 -0.17 15.37 12.33
C PRO A 174 0.36 14.10 11.66
N LEU A 175 0.28 14.04 10.32
CA LEU A 175 0.95 12.96 9.59
C LEU A 175 2.45 13.22 9.66
N ASP A 176 3.14 12.40 10.42
CA ASP A 176 4.59 12.50 10.54
C ASP A 176 5.23 12.11 9.21
N ARG A 177 6.02 13.03 8.67
CA ARG A 177 6.78 12.80 7.44
C ARG A 177 7.97 11.85 7.66
N SER A 178 8.32 11.58 8.90
CA SER A 178 9.43 10.67 9.23
C SER A 178 9.17 9.22 8.78
N VAL A 179 7.91 8.88 8.50
CA VAL A 179 7.52 7.56 8.00
C VAL A 179 7.47 7.51 6.46
N THR A 180 7.58 8.64 5.77
CA THR A 180 7.58 8.67 4.30
C THR A 180 9.01 8.52 3.79
N LEU A 181 9.38 7.29 3.50
CA LEU A 181 10.68 7.00 2.89
C LEU A 181 10.83 7.77 1.56
N THR A 182 11.93 8.46 1.42
CA THR A 182 12.33 9.07 0.16
C THR A 182 12.61 7.97 -0.89
N GLN A 183 12.61 8.30 -2.16
CA GLN A 183 12.94 7.32 -3.22
C GLN A 183 14.34 6.71 -3.02
N LYS A 184 15.30 7.52 -2.51
CA LYS A 184 16.64 7.03 -2.17
C LYS A 184 16.58 6.00 -1.03
N GLU A 185 15.83 6.28 0.03
CA GLU A 185 15.67 5.37 1.18
C GLU A 185 14.95 4.08 0.77
N LYS A 186 13.91 4.16 -0.08
CA LYS A 186 13.24 2.98 -0.65
C LYS A 186 14.22 2.11 -1.44
N GLY A 187 15.08 2.72 -2.26
CA GLY A 187 16.11 2.00 -2.99
C GLY A 187 17.10 1.30 -2.07
N ILE A 188 17.55 1.97 -1.01
CA ILE A 188 18.45 1.38 -0.01
C ILE A 188 17.80 0.19 0.69
N ILE A 189 16.53 0.30 1.08
CA ILE A 189 15.80 -0.77 1.75
C ILE A 189 15.59 -1.96 0.79
N ALA A 190 15.26 -1.71 -0.47
CA ALA A 190 15.14 -2.78 -1.47
C ALA A 190 16.43 -3.58 -1.61
N VAL A 191 17.58 -2.90 -1.70
CA VAL A 191 18.90 -3.55 -1.73
C VAL A 191 19.18 -4.31 -0.43
N ALA A 192 18.80 -3.75 0.73
CA ALA A 192 18.98 -4.43 2.01
C ALA A 192 18.18 -5.75 2.10
N ILE A 193 16.95 -5.75 1.59
CA ILE A 193 16.11 -6.96 1.50
C ILE A 193 16.75 -7.96 0.53
N GLU A 194 17.08 -7.54 -0.68
CA GLU A 194 17.68 -8.39 -1.72
C GLU A 194 18.98 -9.06 -1.24
N ARG A 195 19.81 -8.32 -0.49
CA ARG A 195 21.08 -8.82 0.05
C ARG A 195 20.94 -9.59 1.37
N GLY A 196 19.73 -9.77 1.87
CA GLY A 196 19.44 -10.55 3.07
C GLY A 196 19.94 -9.91 4.36
N TYR A 197 19.91 -8.58 4.44
CA TYR A 197 20.26 -7.88 5.67
C TYR A 197 19.27 -8.19 6.83
N PHE A 198 18.00 -8.39 6.47
CA PHE A 198 16.93 -8.73 7.41
C PHE A 198 16.76 -10.24 7.61
N ASP A 199 17.52 -11.07 6.92
CA ASP A 199 17.47 -12.53 7.07
C ASP A 199 18.05 -12.97 8.43
N PHE A 200 17.64 -14.14 8.88
CA PHE A 200 18.25 -14.78 10.03
C PHE A 200 18.80 -16.16 9.64
N PRO A 201 20.15 -16.39 9.71
CA PRO A 201 21.19 -15.41 10.00
C PRO A 201 21.34 -14.37 8.86
N ARG A 202 21.79 -13.15 9.22
CA ARG A 202 22.04 -12.08 8.23
C ARG A 202 23.08 -12.50 7.21
N LYS A 203 22.82 -12.23 5.93
CA LYS A 203 23.73 -12.56 4.83
C LYS A 203 24.70 -11.44 4.48
N ILE A 204 24.46 -10.22 4.95
CA ILE A 204 25.32 -9.06 4.74
C ILE A 204 25.41 -8.24 6.04
N THR A 205 26.58 -7.64 6.31
CA THR A 205 26.77 -6.73 7.45
C THR A 205 26.31 -5.32 7.12
N LEU A 206 26.11 -4.49 8.15
CA LEU A 206 25.77 -3.07 7.98
C LEU A 206 26.85 -2.31 7.21
N GLU A 207 28.11 -2.60 7.50
CA GLU A 207 29.28 -1.97 6.86
C GLU A 207 29.34 -2.33 5.38
N SER A 208 29.20 -3.62 5.06
CA SER A 208 29.22 -4.08 3.65
C SER A 208 28.01 -3.53 2.87
N LEU A 209 26.85 -3.47 3.50
CA LEU A 209 25.67 -2.85 2.89
C LEU A 209 25.88 -1.35 2.67
N GLY A 210 26.49 -0.66 3.65
CA GLY A 210 26.84 0.76 3.55
C GLY A 210 27.75 1.08 2.38
N GLN A 211 28.79 0.26 2.19
CA GLN A 211 29.70 0.37 1.02
C GLN A 211 28.95 0.15 -0.30
N LEU A 212 28.06 -0.84 -0.35
CA LEU A 212 27.29 -1.18 -1.55
C LEU A 212 26.34 -0.04 -1.97
N VAL A 213 25.66 0.60 -1.03
CA VAL A 213 24.68 1.68 -1.30
C VAL A 213 25.27 3.08 -1.23
N GLY A 214 26.58 3.22 -0.94
CA GLY A 214 27.26 4.50 -0.82
C GLY A 214 26.74 5.37 0.34
N VAL A 215 26.44 4.77 1.47
CA VAL A 215 25.89 5.47 2.66
C VAL A 215 26.69 5.05 3.90
N GLU A 216 27.09 6.06 4.69
CA GLU A 216 27.75 5.82 5.97
C GLU A 216 26.95 4.92 6.91
N PRO A 217 27.57 3.97 7.65
CA PRO A 217 26.87 3.01 8.50
C PRO A 217 25.93 3.63 9.53
N THR A 218 26.28 4.78 10.08
CA THR A 218 25.45 5.50 11.07
C THR A 218 24.17 6.06 10.44
N ALA A 219 24.27 6.61 9.22
CA ALA A 219 23.12 7.09 8.47
C ALA A 219 22.26 5.94 7.97
N LEU A 220 22.89 4.87 7.48
CA LEU A 220 22.23 3.66 7.04
C LEU A 220 21.43 3.00 8.17
N SER A 221 22.00 2.89 9.37
CA SER A 221 21.29 2.36 10.53
C SER A 221 20.00 3.14 10.86
N LYS A 222 20.00 4.48 10.72
CA LYS A 222 18.79 5.29 10.91
C LYS A 222 17.72 4.99 9.87
N ILE A 223 18.13 4.83 8.61
CA ILE A 223 17.21 4.50 7.52
C ILE A 223 16.58 3.12 7.74
N LEU A 224 17.39 2.12 8.10
CA LEU A 224 16.89 0.76 8.30
C LEU A 224 15.97 0.65 9.51
N ARG A 225 16.25 1.38 10.61
CA ARG A 225 15.37 1.43 11.79
C ARG A 225 14.02 2.11 11.53
N SER A 226 13.91 2.93 10.50
CA SER A 226 12.64 3.58 10.17
C SER A 226 11.61 2.62 9.57
N VAL A 227 11.99 1.37 9.27
CA VAL A 227 11.12 0.32 8.70
C VAL A 227 10.96 -0.90 9.60
N GLU A 228 11.70 -0.95 10.72
CA GLU A 228 11.50 -1.92 11.79
C GLU A 228 10.33 -1.47 12.71
#